data_440f18f24c87e21389eec961248ea15d
#
_entry.id   440f18f24c87e21389eec961248ea15d
#
_cell.length_a   1.000
_cell.length_b   1.000
_cell.length_c   1.000
_cell.angle_alpha   90.00
_cell.angle_beta   90.00
_cell.angle_gamma   90.00
#
_symmetry.space_group_name_H-M   'P 1'
#
loop_
_entity.id
_entity.type
_entity.pdbx_description
1 polymer ?
#
loop_
_entity_poly.entity_id
_entity_poly.type
_entity_poly.pdbx_seq_one_letter_code
_entity_poly.pdbx_strand_id
1 'polypeptide(L)'
;MASAPGICDTQTMRDQVDIHRFAELTKTPALTASIDDVFFAASNTQSFASDAARAVFRERWLGRYLEHDPQYVYLALSAGGEVAGYLVGSVSDPARTSRFADIGYFQTFRDLTARYPAHLHVNLAAPYRGYGLGGALIERFIADARQAGAPGVHVVTSRGARNVTFYERAGFVEAGATGDGASEVVFLALTI
;
A
#
# COMPACT_ATOMS: atom_id res chain seq x y z
N MET A 1 -11.40 0.00 -43.12
CA MET A 1 -10.94 -1.09 -42.23
C MET A 1 -10.31 -0.45 -41.01
N ALA A 2 -11.04 -0.39 -39.90
CA ALA A 2 -10.54 0.15 -38.64
C ALA A 2 -9.81 -0.99 -37.90
N SER A 3 -8.51 -0.84 -37.66
CA SER A 3 -7.75 -1.76 -36.82
C SER A 3 -8.31 -1.73 -35.40
N ALA A 4 -8.63 -2.91 -34.87
CA ALA A 4 -8.99 -3.09 -33.47
C ALA A 4 -7.82 -2.61 -32.57
N PRO A 5 -8.09 -2.00 -31.39
CA PRO A 5 -7.03 -1.65 -30.46
C PRO A 5 -6.36 -2.96 -30.00
N GLY A 6 -5.03 -3.04 -30.19
CA GLY A 6 -4.25 -4.20 -29.81
C GLY A 6 -4.44 -4.49 -28.31
N ILE A 7 -4.72 -5.73 -27.99
CA ILE A 7 -4.69 -6.26 -26.62
C ILE A 7 -3.23 -6.13 -26.18
N CYS A 8 -2.93 -5.11 -25.35
CA CYS A 8 -1.64 -4.99 -24.72
C CYS A 8 -1.48 -6.20 -23.79
N ASP A 9 -0.56 -7.11 -24.12
CA ASP A 9 -0.34 -8.33 -23.38
C ASP A 9 0.08 -7.98 -21.95
N THR A 10 -0.54 -8.63 -20.96
CA THR A 10 -0.26 -8.45 -19.53
C THR A 10 1.24 -8.54 -19.22
N GLN A 11 1.96 -9.41 -19.93
CA GLN A 11 3.41 -9.57 -19.81
C GLN A 11 4.15 -8.34 -20.31
N THR A 12 3.76 -7.79 -21.46
CA THR A 12 4.42 -6.61 -22.06
C THR A 12 4.32 -5.36 -21.17
N MET A 13 3.17 -5.14 -20.49
CA MET A 13 3.00 -4.02 -19.55
C MET A 13 3.83 -4.21 -18.28
N ARG A 14 3.95 -5.45 -17.80
CA ARG A 14 4.76 -5.76 -16.64
C ARG A 14 6.26 -5.59 -16.93
N ASP A 15 6.71 -5.96 -18.13
CA ASP A 15 8.09 -5.83 -18.57
C ASP A 15 8.52 -4.37 -18.83
N GLN A 16 7.57 -3.42 -18.84
CA GLN A 16 7.82 -1.98 -19.01
C GLN A 16 7.83 -1.22 -17.67
N VAL A 17 7.72 -1.91 -16.54
CA VAL A 17 7.65 -1.28 -15.21
C VAL A 17 8.65 -1.96 -14.26
N ASP A 18 9.58 -1.18 -13.75
CA ASP A 18 10.58 -1.63 -12.78
C ASP A 18 10.20 -1.22 -11.36
N ILE A 19 10.47 -2.11 -10.38
CA ILE A 19 10.25 -1.83 -8.95
C ILE A 19 11.54 -1.37 -8.32
N HIS A 20 11.52 -0.14 -7.81
CA HIS A 20 12.65 0.50 -7.13
C HIS A 20 12.35 0.73 -5.65
N ARG A 21 13.36 0.64 -4.81
CA ARG A 21 13.26 1.07 -3.41
C ARG A 21 13.37 2.59 -3.33
N PHE A 22 12.41 3.24 -2.68
CA PHE A 22 12.36 4.71 -2.56
C PHE A 22 13.61 5.28 -1.89
N ALA A 23 14.18 4.57 -0.92
CA ALA A 23 15.43 4.99 -0.25
C ALA A 23 16.62 5.13 -1.21
N GLU A 24 16.61 4.42 -2.35
CA GLU A 24 17.68 4.40 -3.35
C GLU A 24 17.48 5.44 -4.46
N LEU A 25 16.31 6.09 -4.50
CA LEU A 25 15.98 7.07 -5.54
C LEU A 25 16.33 8.49 -5.13
N THR A 26 16.63 9.33 -6.12
CA THR A 26 16.75 10.77 -5.92
C THR A 26 15.36 11.36 -5.66
N LYS A 27 15.17 11.90 -4.47
CA LYS A 27 13.89 12.47 -4.00
C LYS A 27 13.69 13.86 -4.60
N THR A 28 13.06 13.93 -5.77
CA THR A 28 12.72 15.19 -6.43
C THR A 28 11.30 15.64 -6.07
N PRO A 29 10.98 16.95 -6.15
CA PRO A 29 9.61 17.43 -6.01
C PRO A 29 8.65 16.79 -7.03
N ALA A 30 9.12 16.54 -8.27
CA ALA A 30 8.32 15.89 -9.31
C ALA A 30 7.97 14.44 -8.94
N LEU A 31 8.93 13.67 -8.41
CA LEU A 31 8.67 12.29 -7.95
C LEU A 31 7.66 12.29 -6.81
N THR A 32 7.81 13.21 -5.82
CA THR A 32 6.86 13.32 -4.71
C THR A 32 5.46 13.66 -5.20
N ALA A 33 5.32 14.61 -6.13
CA ALA A 33 4.05 14.97 -6.72
C ALA A 33 3.40 13.78 -7.45
N SER A 34 4.17 13.00 -8.21
CA SER A 34 3.65 11.81 -8.91
C SER A 34 3.18 10.72 -7.94
N ILE A 35 3.86 10.54 -6.80
CA ILE A 35 3.39 9.62 -5.74
C ILE A 35 2.07 10.13 -5.14
N ASP A 36 1.97 11.43 -4.87
CA ASP A 36 0.77 12.07 -4.33
C ASP A 36 -0.42 11.94 -5.28
N ASP A 37 -0.20 12.10 -6.59
CA ASP A 37 -1.24 11.93 -7.60
C ASP A 37 -1.82 10.51 -7.58
N VAL A 38 -0.98 9.47 -7.52
CA VAL A 38 -1.44 8.08 -7.39
C VAL A 38 -2.16 7.86 -6.05
N PHE A 39 -1.64 8.42 -4.95
CA PHE A 39 -2.24 8.32 -3.63
C PHE A 39 -3.65 8.87 -3.59
N PHE A 40 -3.85 10.13 -4.01
CA PHE A 40 -5.15 10.78 -3.98
C PHE A 40 -6.13 10.17 -4.99
N ALA A 41 -5.66 9.80 -6.18
CA ALA A 41 -6.50 9.14 -7.19
C ALA A 41 -6.98 7.74 -6.76
N ALA A 42 -6.20 7.02 -5.95
CA ALA A 42 -6.55 5.70 -5.44
C ALA A 42 -7.36 5.74 -4.13
N SER A 43 -7.38 6.88 -3.44
CA SER A 43 -8.07 7.05 -2.17
C SER A 43 -9.60 6.98 -2.31
N ASN A 44 -10.28 6.42 -1.31
CA ASN A 44 -11.73 6.50 -1.19
C ASN A 44 -12.19 7.92 -0.76
N THR A 45 -11.31 8.73 -0.16
CA THR A 45 -11.58 10.11 0.23
C THR A 45 -11.24 11.04 -0.93
N GLN A 46 -12.27 11.60 -1.58
CA GLN A 46 -12.13 12.44 -2.77
C GLN A 46 -12.25 13.94 -2.49
N SER A 47 -12.75 14.31 -1.31
CA SER A 47 -12.90 15.72 -0.90
C SER A 47 -12.42 15.92 0.52
N PHE A 48 -11.87 17.10 0.78
CA PHE A 48 -11.33 17.52 2.08
C PHE A 48 -11.89 18.88 2.47
N ALA A 49 -12.15 19.06 3.76
CA ALA A 49 -12.69 20.33 4.29
C ALA A 49 -11.69 21.51 4.15
N SER A 50 -10.39 21.22 4.03
CA SER A 50 -9.33 22.22 3.87
C SER A 50 -8.04 21.54 3.38
N ASP A 51 -7.07 22.35 2.92
CA ASP A 51 -5.73 21.88 2.58
C ASP A 51 -5.02 21.28 3.79
N ALA A 52 -5.25 21.83 4.99
CA ALA A 52 -4.71 21.26 6.23
C ALA A 52 -5.26 19.85 6.50
N ALA A 53 -6.56 19.62 6.30
CA ALA A 53 -7.17 18.29 6.44
C ALA A 53 -6.62 17.30 5.40
N ARG A 54 -6.39 17.78 4.16
CA ARG A 54 -5.77 16.99 3.09
C ARG A 54 -4.33 16.61 3.44
N ALA A 55 -3.55 17.54 4.00
CA ALA A 55 -2.18 17.31 4.43
C ALA A 55 -2.10 16.29 5.57
N VAL A 56 -2.97 16.39 6.58
CA VAL A 56 -3.07 15.42 7.69
C VAL A 56 -3.43 14.02 7.17
N PHE A 57 -4.35 13.92 6.23
CA PHE A 57 -4.73 12.65 5.61
C PHE A 57 -3.54 12.03 4.84
N ARG A 58 -2.83 12.85 4.05
CA ARG A 58 -1.63 12.42 3.33
C ARG A 58 -0.54 11.93 4.30
N GLU A 59 -0.29 12.68 5.37
CA GLU A 59 0.69 12.32 6.38
C GLU A 59 0.35 11.00 7.03
N ARG A 60 -0.90 10.79 7.41
CA ARG A 60 -1.38 9.55 8.06
C ARG A 60 -1.16 8.31 7.23
N TRP A 61 -1.45 8.37 5.92
CA TRP A 61 -1.52 7.18 5.07
C TRP A 61 -0.35 7.02 4.09
N LEU A 62 0.48 8.06 3.96
CA LEU A 62 1.62 8.09 3.03
C LEU A 62 2.86 8.71 3.67
N GLY A 63 2.79 9.96 4.14
CA GLY A 63 3.95 10.78 4.50
C GLY A 63 4.84 10.14 5.53
N ARG A 64 4.27 9.65 6.63
CA ARG A 64 5.02 9.01 7.73
C ARG A 64 5.86 7.80 7.29
N TYR A 65 5.41 7.06 6.27
CA TYR A 65 6.18 5.93 5.74
C TYR A 65 7.34 6.42 4.87
N LEU A 66 7.12 7.44 4.04
CA LEU A 66 8.17 8.03 3.22
C LEU A 66 9.29 8.63 4.07
N GLU A 67 8.95 9.18 5.25
CA GLU A 67 9.88 9.82 6.17
C GLU A 67 10.60 8.80 7.06
N HIS A 68 9.87 7.89 7.69
CA HIS A 68 10.41 7.05 8.76
C HIS A 68 10.78 5.62 8.35
N ASP A 69 10.20 5.12 7.25
CA ASP A 69 10.43 3.76 6.78
C ASP A 69 10.77 3.71 5.26
N PRO A 70 11.58 4.65 4.71
CA PRO A 70 11.82 4.74 3.26
C PRO A 70 12.43 3.47 2.65
N GLN A 71 13.08 2.62 3.46
CA GLN A 71 13.62 1.32 3.07
C GLN A 71 12.53 0.28 2.80
N TYR A 72 11.30 0.49 3.30
CA TYR A 72 10.12 -0.36 3.09
C TYR A 72 9.08 0.32 2.19
N VAL A 73 9.53 1.31 1.42
CA VAL A 73 8.73 1.95 0.37
C VAL A 73 9.25 1.53 -1.00
N TYR A 74 8.35 1.08 -1.87
CA TYR A 74 8.67 0.62 -3.22
C TYR A 74 7.83 1.38 -4.24
N LEU A 75 8.48 1.85 -5.29
CA LEU A 75 7.84 2.50 -6.44
C LEU A 75 7.92 1.60 -7.66
N ALA A 76 6.81 1.39 -8.32
CA ALA A 76 6.75 0.80 -9.66
C ALA A 76 6.83 1.95 -10.66
N LEU A 77 7.94 2.06 -11.40
CA LEU A 77 8.20 3.13 -12.35
C LEU A 77 8.13 2.58 -13.78
N SER A 78 7.40 3.27 -14.66
CA SER A 78 7.41 2.99 -16.09
C SER A 78 8.76 3.34 -16.72
N ALA A 79 9.02 2.83 -17.92
CA ALA A 79 10.21 3.20 -18.71
C ALA A 79 10.33 4.72 -18.95
N GLY A 80 9.22 5.45 -18.93
CA GLY A 80 9.17 6.92 -18.99
C GLY A 80 9.39 7.62 -17.65
N GLY A 81 9.59 6.89 -16.54
CA GLY A 81 9.77 7.44 -15.20
C GLY A 81 8.47 7.81 -14.48
N GLU A 82 7.31 7.46 -15.02
CA GLU A 82 6.01 7.69 -14.37
C GLU A 82 5.79 6.70 -13.22
N VAL A 83 5.16 7.14 -12.13
CA VAL A 83 4.77 6.27 -11.01
C VAL A 83 3.53 5.46 -11.40
N ALA A 84 3.74 4.21 -11.81
CA ALA A 84 2.68 3.24 -12.09
C ALA A 84 1.96 2.79 -10.82
N GLY A 85 2.64 2.84 -9.69
CA GLY A 85 2.11 2.51 -8.38
C GLY A 85 3.19 2.51 -7.32
N TYR A 86 2.76 2.29 -6.09
CA TYR A 86 3.67 2.20 -4.95
C TYR A 86 3.13 1.28 -3.86
N LEU A 87 4.04 0.82 -3.02
CA LEU A 87 3.75 0.24 -1.72
C LEU A 87 4.50 1.03 -0.66
N VAL A 88 3.83 1.39 0.43
CA VAL A 88 4.43 1.87 1.67
C VAL A 88 4.17 0.88 2.79
N GLY A 89 5.17 0.63 3.62
CA GLY A 89 5.03 -0.29 4.74
C GLY A 89 5.98 0.02 5.88
N SER A 90 5.77 -0.68 6.99
CA SER A 90 6.63 -0.67 8.17
C SER A 90 6.71 -2.08 8.74
N VAL A 91 7.82 -2.44 9.35
CA VAL A 91 7.99 -3.71 10.07
C VAL A 91 7.78 -3.57 11.58
N SER A 92 7.56 -2.34 12.05
CA SER A 92 7.29 -2.04 13.47
C SER A 92 5.83 -2.32 13.81
N ASP A 93 5.58 -2.89 15.01
CA ASP A 93 4.22 -3.05 15.52
C ASP A 93 3.54 -1.68 15.71
N PRO A 94 2.47 -1.36 14.95
CA PRO A 94 1.85 -0.05 14.98
C PRO A 94 1.13 0.26 16.31
N ALA A 95 0.72 -0.76 17.07
CA ALA A 95 0.10 -0.57 18.38
C ALA A 95 1.13 -0.18 19.47
N ARG A 96 2.42 -0.38 19.21
CA ARG A 96 3.51 -0.11 20.17
C ARG A 96 4.33 1.15 19.85
N THR A 97 3.99 1.88 18.81
CA THR A 97 4.68 3.12 18.42
C THR A 97 3.72 4.30 18.39
N SER A 98 4.16 5.46 18.89
CA SER A 98 3.39 6.71 18.84
C SER A 98 3.11 7.19 17.43
N ARG A 99 3.90 6.76 16.43
CA ARG A 99 3.71 7.14 15.02
C ARG A 99 2.33 6.82 14.46
N PHE A 100 1.65 5.80 14.99
CA PHE A 100 0.35 5.32 14.51
C PHE A 100 -0.75 5.47 15.55
N ALA A 101 -0.52 6.22 16.65
CA ALA A 101 -1.47 6.38 17.74
C ALA A 101 -2.79 7.06 17.32
N ASP A 102 -2.78 7.80 16.22
CA ASP A 102 -3.96 8.43 15.60
C ASP A 102 -4.84 7.46 14.79
N ILE A 103 -4.46 6.18 14.70
CA ILE A 103 -5.18 5.12 14.00
C ILE A 103 -5.74 4.13 15.03
N GLY A 104 -6.98 4.40 15.49
CA GLY A 104 -7.57 3.72 16.66
C GLY A 104 -7.69 2.21 16.53
N TYR A 105 -7.93 1.67 15.34
CA TYR A 105 -8.07 0.23 15.16
C TYR A 105 -6.79 -0.56 15.47
N PHE A 106 -5.60 0.03 15.42
CA PHE A 106 -4.38 -0.66 15.83
C PHE A 106 -4.38 -1.00 17.32
N GLN A 107 -4.95 -0.14 18.17
CA GLN A 107 -5.10 -0.45 19.59
C GLN A 107 -6.16 -1.53 19.82
N THR A 108 -7.23 -1.54 19.04
CA THR A 108 -8.25 -2.59 19.09
C THR A 108 -7.66 -3.95 18.69
N PHE A 109 -6.79 -3.98 17.71
CA PHE A 109 -6.12 -5.19 17.20
C PHE A 109 -4.74 -5.46 17.81
N ARG A 110 -4.41 -4.86 18.97
CA ARG A 110 -3.05 -4.93 19.55
C ARG A 110 -2.49 -6.35 19.71
N ASP A 111 -3.34 -7.34 19.99
CA ASP A 111 -2.90 -8.72 20.11
C ASP A 111 -2.62 -9.38 18.75
N LEU A 112 -3.29 -8.92 17.69
CA LEU A 112 -3.03 -9.32 16.32
C LEU A 112 -1.81 -8.61 15.75
N THR A 113 -1.66 -7.29 15.99
CA THR A 113 -0.48 -6.55 15.53
C THR A 113 0.81 -7.08 16.16
N ALA A 114 0.76 -7.55 17.41
CA ALA A 114 1.90 -8.21 18.07
C ALA A 114 2.35 -9.49 17.35
N ARG A 115 1.41 -10.22 16.73
CA ARG A 115 1.68 -11.45 15.97
C ARG A 115 2.05 -11.18 14.52
N TYR A 116 1.53 -10.11 13.94
CA TYR A 116 1.71 -9.69 12.55
C TYR A 116 2.13 -8.21 12.52
N PRO A 117 3.35 -7.86 13.02
CA PRO A 117 3.71 -6.45 13.24
C PRO A 117 3.93 -5.66 11.95
N ALA A 118 4.43 -6.29 10.90
CA ALA A 118 4.62 -5.61 9.63
C ALA A 118 3.27 -5.27 8.99
N HIS A 119 3.19 -4.09 8.38
CA HIS A 119 1.96 -3.64 7.73
C HIS A 119 2.26 -2.78 6.51
N LEU A 120 1.29 -2.70 5.61
CA LEU A 120 1.48 -2.04 4.31
C LEU A 120 0.20 -1.37 3.78
N HIS A 121 0.42 -0.44 2.85
CA HIS A 121 -0.58 0.08 1.92
C HIS A 121 -0.01 0.01 0.50
N VAL A 122 -0.82 -0.45 -0.47
CA VAL A 122 -0.44 -0.53 -1.88
C VAL A 122 -1.48 0.18 -2.74
N ASN A 123 -1.01 1.04 -3.64
CA ASN A 123 -1.84 1.77 -4.58
C ASN A 123 -1.24 1.71 -5.99
N LEU A 124 -2.10 1.57 -6.98
CA LEU A 124 -1.73 1.56 -8.39
C LEU A 124 -2.53 2.62 -9.14
N ALA A 125 -1.88 3.34 -10.04
CA ALA A 125 -2.55 4.19 -11.00
C ALA A 125 -3.47 3.35 -11.90
N ALA A 126 -4.62 3.90 -12.26
CA ALA A 126 -5.69 3.15 -12.94
C ALA A 126 -5.23 2.40 -14.20
N PRO A 127 -4.38 2.98 -15.08
CA PRO A 127 -3.91 2.29 -16.29
C PRO A 127 -3.04 1.05 -16.01
N TYR A 128 -2.47 0.94 -14.81
CA TYR A 128 -1.53 -0.13 -14.44
C TYR A 128 -2.16 -1.23 -13.55
N ARG A 129 -3.49 -1.18 -13.35
CA ARG A 129 -4.21 -2.19 -12.57
C ARG A 129 -4.47 -3.45 -13.39
N GLY A 130 -4.48 -4.61 -12.74
CA GLY A 130 -4.77 -5.89 -13.39
C GLY A 130 -3.55 -6.60 -14.01
N TYR A 131 -2.37 -5.98 -14.01
CA TYR A 131 -1.14 -6.53 -14.62
C TYR A 131 -0.19 -7.21 -13.60
N GLY A 132 -0.65 -7.49 -12.38
CA GLY A 132 0.14 -8.19 -11.37
C GLY A 132 1.13 -7.34 -10.59
N LEU A 133 1.25 -6.03 -10.89
CA LEU A 133 2.21 -5.12 -10.23
C LEU A 133 1.99 -5.02 -8.72
N GLY A 134 0.72 -4.99 -8.27
CA GLY A 134 0.41 -4.94 -6.84
C GLY A 134 0.91 -6.19 -6.09
N GLY A 135 0.78 -7.37 -6.70
CA GLY A 135 1.34 -8.61 -6.15
C GLY A 135 2.86 -8.56 -6.06
N ALA A 136 3.53 -8.11 -7.13
CA ALA A 136 4.98 -7.97 -7.16
C ALA A 136 5.52 -6.99 -6.09
N LEU A 137 4.81 -5.88 -5.84
CA LEU A 137 5.13 -4.93 -4.76
C LEU A 137 4.99 -5.59 -3.38
N ILE A 138 3.91 -6.35 -3.14
CA ILE A 138 3.68 -7.08 -1.89
C ILE A 138 4.76 -8.15 -1.69
N GLU A 139 5.09 -8.95 -2.70
CA GLU A 139 6.14 -9.97 -2.63
C GLU A 139 7.50 -9.36 -2.24
N ARG A 140 7.84 -8.19 -2.81
CA ARG A 140 9.07 -7.47 -2.47
C ARG A 140 9.08 -7.03 -1.00
N PHE A 141 7.97 -6.44 -0.52
CA PHE A 141 7.85 -6.04 0.89
C PHE A 141 7.92 -7.24 1.83
N ILE A 142 7.22 -8.35 1.51
CA ILE A 142 7.24 -9.58 2.32
C ILE A 142 8.66 -10.13 2.44
N ALA A 143 9.42 -10.15 1.34
CA ALA A 143 10.81 -10.62 1.35
C ALA A 143 11.67 -9.80 2.32
N ASP A 144 11.55 -8.48 2.28
CA ASP A 144 12.32 -7.58 3.15
C ASP A 144 11.80 -7.62 4.61
N ALA A 145 10.48 -7.74 4.83
CA ALA A 145 9.92 -7.91 6.17
C ALA A 145 10.39 -9.22 6.82
N ARG A 146 10.44 -10.30 6.05
CA ARG A 146 11.00 -11.59 6.50
C ARG A 146 12.48 -11.46 6.84
N GLN A 147 13.26 -10.77 6.02
CA GLN A 147 14.68 -10.52 6.27
C GLN A 147 14.90 -9.65 7.53
N ALA A 148 13.96 -8.74 7.84
CA ALA A 148 13.96 -7.94 9.07
C ALA A 148 13.49 -8.73 10.30
N GLY A 149 13.11 -10.01 10.16
CA GLY A 149 12.68 -10.89 11.25
C GLY A 149 11.22 -10.68 11.68
N ALA A 150 10.40 -10.02 10.86
CA ALA A 150 8.98 -9.90 11.17
C ALA A 150 8.28 -11.28 11.06
N PRO A 151 7.51 -11.72 12.07
CA PRO A 151 6.85 -13.03 12.03
C PRO A 151 5.61 -13.04 11.13
N GLY A 152 5.11 -11.87 10.74
CA GLY A 152 3.92 -11.74 9.92
C GLY A 152 3.66 -10.32 9.46
N VAL A 153 2.81 -10.23 8.44
CA VAL A 153 2.37 -8.99 7.81
C VAL A 153 0.86 -8.86 7.92
N HIS A 154 0.35 -7.66 8.10
CA HIS A 154 -1.08 -7.41 8.07
C HIS A 154 -1.46 -6.21 7.20
N VAL A 155 -2.73 -6.18 6.84
CA VAL A 155 -3.44 -5.02 6.31
C VAL A 155 -4.78 -4.88 7.01
N VAL A 156 -5.24 -3.65 7.19
CA VAL A 156 -6.60 -3.38 7.69
C VAL A 156 -7.35 -2.63 6.61
N THR A 157 -8.54 -3.12 6.28
CA THR A 157 -9.38 -2.53 5.22
C THR A 157 -10.86 -2.66 5.58
N SER A 158 -11.72 -1.86 4.95
CA SER A 158 -13.17 -1.97 5.15
C SER A 158 -13.69 -3.31 4.67
N ARG A 159 -14.63 -3.90 5.41
CA ARG A 159 -15.32 -5.13 4.99
C ARG A 159 -16.03 -4.88 3.65
N GLY A 160 -15.89 -5.84 2.73
CA GLY A 160 -16.47 -5.73 1.39
C GLY A 160 -15.75 -4.80 0.42
N ALA A 161 -14.63 -4.20 0.84
CA ALA A 161 -13.79 -3.44 -0.08
C ALA A 161 -13.20 -4.35 -1.17
N ARG A 162 -13.05 -3.81 -2.38
CA ARG A 162 -12.51 -4.58 -3.54
C ARG A 162 -11.11 -5.14 -3.30
N ASN A 163 -10.34 -4.51 -2.44
CA ASN A 163 -8.98 -4.95 -2.12
C ASN A 163 -8.93 -6.17 -1.19
N VAL A 164 -10.01 -6.56 -0.53
CA VAL A 164 -10.06 -7.80 0.28
C VAL A 164 -9.66 -9.00 -0.59
N THR A 165 -10.39 -9.23 -1.70
CA THR A 165 -10.08 -10.34 -2.62
C THR A 165 -8.67 -10.25 -3.23
N PHE A 166 -8.14 -9.04 -3.41
CA PHE A 166 -6.76 -8.86 -3.86
C PHE A 166 -5.76 -9.36 -2.83
N TYR A 167 -5.94 -9.04 -1.54
CA TYR A 167 -5.07 -9.52 -0.47
C TYR A 167 -5.25 -11.02 -0.21
N GLU A 168 -6.47 -11.55 -0.31
CA GLU A 168 -6.72 -13.00 -0.21
C GLU A 168 -5.94 -13.78 -1.29
N ARG A 169 -5.91 -13.28 -2.53
CA ARG A 169 -5.09 -13.87 -3.61
C ARG A 169 -3.59 -13.78 -3.36
N ALA A 170 -3.15 -12.81 -2.57
CA ALA A 170 -1.76 -12.69 -2.11
C ALA A 170 -1.48 -13.54 -0.85
N GLY A 171 -2.42 -14.39 -0.41
CA GLY A 171 -2.28 -15.33 0.70
C GLY A 171 -2.66 -14.79 2.08
N PHE A 172 -3.19 -13.57 2.16
CA PHE A 172 -3.69 -13.05 3.43
C PHE A 172 -5.02 -13.72 3.79
N VAL A 173 -5.22 -13.94 5.09
CA VAL A 173 -6.46 -14.50 5.64
C VAL A 173 -7.03 -13.57 6.69
N GLU A 174 -8.36 -13.53 6.83
CA GLU A 174 -9.01 -12.76 7.87
C GLU A 174 -8.68 -13.35 9.24
N ALA A 175 -8.09 -12.54 10.11
CA ALA A 175 -7.71 -12.89 11.48
C ALA A 175 -8.56 -12.17 12.54
N GLY A 176 -9.32 -11.15 12.16
CA GLY A 176 -10.21 -10.41 13.06
C GLY A 176 -10.98 -9.31 12.35
N ALA A 177 -11.98 -8.78 13.02
CA ALA A 177 -12.77 -7.65 12.56
C ALA A 177 -13.18 -6.76 13.74
N THR A 178 -13.45 -5.49 13.47
CA THR A 178 -14.00 -4.54 14.47
C THR A 178 -14.86 -3.48 13.79
N GLY A 179 -15.75 -2.86 14.56
CA GLY A 179 -16.79 -1.98 14.04
C GLY A 179 -18.05 -2.74 13.62
N ASP A 180 -18.99 -2.04 13.06
CA ASP A 180 -20.26 -2.57 12.59
C ASP A 180 -20.72 -1.88 11.30
N GLY A 181 -21.51 -2.58 10.50
CA GLY A 181 -22.08 -2.06 9.27
C GLY A 181 -21.03 -1.44 8.34
N ALA A 182 -21.24 -0.19 7.94
CA ALA A 182 -20.36 0.53 7.01
C ALA A 182 -19.00 0.93 7.63
N SER A 183 -18.88 0.89 8.97
CA SER A 183 -17.64 1.21 9.68
C SER A 183 -16.78 -0.03 9.97
N GLU A 184 -17.28 -1.23 9.64
CA GLU A 184 -16.57 -2.47 9.93
C GLU A 184 -15.27 -2.56 9.10
N VAL A 185 -14.18 -2.84 9.81
CA VAL A 185 -12.87 -3.12 9.21
C VAL A 185 -12.44 -4.54 9.53
N VAL A 186 -11.76 -5.16 8.59
CA VAL A 186 -11.19 -6.50 8.71
C VAL A 186 -9.67 -6.41 8.79
N PHE A 187 -9.11 -7.23 9.66
CA PHE A 187 -7.67 -7.44 9.80
C PHE A 187 -7.29 -8.69 9.00
N LEU A 188 -6.60 -8.48 7.90
CA LEU A 188 -6.09 -9.55 7.04
C LEU A 188 -4.62 -9.77 7.38
N ALA A 189 -4.24 -11.02 7.63
CA ALA A 189 -2.91 -11.40 8.11
C ALA A 189 -2.25 -12.46 7.23
N LEU A 190 -0.93 -12.40 7.15
CA LEU A 190 -0.09 -13.39 6.50
C LEU A 190 1.11 -13.70 7.41
N THR A 191 1.29 -14.97 7.77
CA THR A 191 2.51 -15.45 8.43
C THR A 191 3.65 -15.56 7.42
N ILE A 192 4.85 -15.08 7.73
CA ILE A 192 5.98 -15.02 6.80
C ILE A 192 7.26 -15.64 7.36
#